data_73a6ee91d8a497580c259b60e742c805
#
_entry.id   73a6ee91d8a497580c259b60e742c805
#
_cell.length_a   1.000
_cell.length_b   1.000
_cell.length_c   1.000
_cell.angle_alpha   90.00
_cell.angle_beta   90.00
_cell.angle_gamma   90.00
#
_symmetry.space_group_name_H-M   'P 1'
#
loop_
_entity.id
_entity.type
_entity.pdbx_description
1 polymer ?
#
loop_
_entity_poly.entity_id
_entity_poly.type
_entity_poly.pdbx_seq_one_letter_code
_entity_poly.pdbx_strand_id
1 'polypeptide(L)'
;MKENNELKEETKVEEVKPTVEKAGLGKRTIAGIIDLFIMLFVAIALFNIAIVPLFNLSSNVKQVQNDLNQLMLDSHLYNWNEESKAFELVDESKYIESATYYVENYCIDATNEGACSAIKGKNTLATVVYEYKNSSDKYIFRDFYNENFEYIGDAEKQKEIEKQVYYLVCNY
;
A
#
# COMPACT_ATOMS: atom_id res chain seq x y z
N MET A 1 -71.37 68.63 -31.78
CA MET A 1 -70.20 67.87 -32.21
C MET A 1 -69.10 68.32 -31.27
N LYS A 2 -68.75 67.46 -30.30
CA LYS A 2 -67.62 67.64 -29.42
C LYS A 2 -66.69 66.45 -29.62
N GLU A 3 -65.56 66.74 -30.18
CA GLU A 3 -64.47 65.79 -30.41
C GLU A 3 -63.72 65.53 -29.07
N ASN A 4 -63.76 64.34 -28.61
CA ASN A 4 -62.96 63.91 -27.43
C ASN A 4 -61.55 63.49 -27.92
N ASN A 5 -60.58 64.34 -27.57
CA ASN A 5 -59.18 63.97 -27.68
C ASN A 5 -58.81 63.16 -26.41
N GLU A 6 -58.67 61.82 -26.57
CA GLU A 6 -58.05 60.96 -25.59
C GLU A 6 -56.54 61.06 -25.76
N LEU A 7 -55.86 61.64 -24.73
CA LEU A 7 -54.44 61.62 -24.57
C LEU A 7 -54.05 60.17 -24.19
N LYS A 8 -53.34 59.47 -25.07
CA LYS A 8 -52.62 58.27 -24.73
C LYS A 8 -51.31 58.64 -24.00
N GLU A 9 -51.31 58.48 -22.71
CA GLU A 9 -50.09 58.52 -21.91
C GLU A 9 -49.29 57.26 -22.19
N GLU A 10 -48.20 57.33 -22.99
CA GLU A 10 -47.25 56.30 -23.20
C GLU A 10 -46.41 56.16 -21.92
N THR A 11 -46.74 55.15 -21.12
CA THR A 11 -45.92 54.73 -19.98
C THR A 11 -44.63 54.12 -20.51
N LYS A 12 -43.56 54.90 -20.53
CA LYS A 12 -42.21 54.44 -20.82
C LYS A 12 -41.75 53.47 -19.70
N VAL A 13 -41.86 52.15 -19.93
CA VAL A 13 -41.29 51.19 -19.04
C VAL A 13 -39.77 51.28 -19.19
N GLU A 14 -39.12 51.87 -18.20
CA GLU A 14 -37.67 51.93 -18.12
C GLU A 14 -37.15 50.52 -17.80
N GLU A 15 -36.56 49.88 -18.81
CA GLU A 15 -35.96 48.56 -18.72
C GLU A 15 -34.73 48.66 -17.79
N VAL A 16 -34.92 48.33 -16.48
CA VAL A 16 -33.85 48.27 -15.49
C VAL A 16 -32.93 47.12 -15.87
N LYS A 17 -31.88 47.42 -16.62
CA LYS A 17 -30.81 46.44 -16.89
C LYS A 17 -30.14 46.07 -15.55
N PRO A 18 -30.15 44.80 -15.15
CA PRO A 18 -29.48 44.40 -13.91
C PRO A 18 -27.98 44.68 -14.04
N THR A 19 -27.52 45.66 -13.30
CA THR A 19 -26.09 45.96 -13.13
C THR A 19 -25.47 44.81 -12.33
N VAL A 20 -24.90 43.82 -13.02
CA VAL A 20 -24.14 42.77 -12.39
C VAL A 20 -22.82 43.36 -11.88
N GLU A 21 -22.77 43.67 -10.57
CA GLU A 21 -21.52 44.08 -9.94
C GLU A 21 -20.44 43.00 -10.16
N LYS A 22 -19.33 43.39 -10.78
CA LYS A 22 -18.20 42.49 -10.99
C LYS A 22 -17.62 42.11 -9.64
N ALA A 23 -17.78 40.86 -9.25
CA ALA A 23 -17.17 40.32 -8.02
C ALA A 23 -15.66 40.60 -8.00
N GLY A 24 -15.18 41.10 -6.87
CA GLY A 24 -13.76 41.39 -6.65
C GLY A 24 -12.89 40.14 -6.84
N LEU A 25 -11.63 40.37 -7.15
CA LEU A 25 -10.66 39.27 -7.46
C LEU A 25 -10.65 38.17 -6.39
N GLY A 26 -10.67 38.54 -5.10
CA GLY A 26 -10.69 37.60 -3.99
C GLY A 26 -11.91 36.66 -3.99
N LYS A 27 -13.11 37.17 -4.27
CA LYS A 27 -14.33 36.35 -4.34
C LYS A 27 -14.27 35.36 -5.50
N ARG A 28 -13.68 35.75 -6.63
CA ARG A 28 -13.51 34.85 -7.79
C ARG A 28 -12.49 33.74 -7.52
N THR A 29 -11.40 34.07 -6.82
CA THR A 29 -10.37 33.07 -6.44
C THR A 29 -10.96 32.05 -5.48
N ILE A 30 -11.72 32.50 -4.45
CA ILE A 30 -12.35 31.56 -3.50
C ILE A 30 -13.37 30.67 -4.22
N ALA A 31 -14.21 31.23 -5.09
CA ALA A 31 -15.15 30.43 -5.88
C ALA A 31 -14.44 29.38 -6.73
N GLY A 32 -13.35 29.76 -7.41
CA GLY A 32 -12.56 28.79 -8.20
C GLY A 32 -11.93 27.68 -7.37
N ILE A 33 -11.48 27.97 -6.14
CA ILE A 33 -10.97 26.95 -5.21
C ILE A 33 -12.10 25.99 -4.79
N ILE A 34 -13.27 26.51 -4.46
CA ILE A 34 -14.44 25.70 -4.08
C ILE A 34 -14.85 24.79 -5.25
N ASP A 35 -14.92 25.32 -6.47
CA ASP A 35 -15.26 24.55 -7.67
C ASP A 35 -14.25 23.43 -7.92
N LEU A 36 -12.97 23.69 -7.70
CA LEU A 36 -11.90 22.67 -7.82
C LEU A 36 -12.08 21.55 -6.80
N PHE A 37 -12.40 21.87 -5.54
CA PHE A 37 -12.70 20.86 -4.53
C PHE A 37 -13.94 20.05 -4.88
N ILE A 38 -15.02 20.69 -5.34
CA ILE A 38 -16.24 19.99 -5.76
C ILE A 38 -15.94 19.04 -6.92
N MET A 39 -15.20 19.48 -7.93
CA MET A 39 -14.78 18.62 -9.06
C MET A 39 -13.93 17.46 -8.61
N LEU A 40 -13.01 17.67 -7.65
CA LEU A 40 -12.19 16.60 -7.08
C LEU A 40 -13.04 15.54 -6.36
N PHE A 41 -13.99 15.97 -5.53
CA PHE A 41 -14.92 15.06 -4.84
C PHE A 41 -15.77 14.26 -5.84
N VAL A 42 -16.30 14.91 -6.86
CA VAL A 42 -17.08 14.24 -7.92
C VAL A 42 -16.21 13.23 -8.67
N ALA A 43 -14.98 13.60 -9.01
CA ALA A 43 -14.04 12.68 -9.70
C ALA A 43 -13.72 11.46 -8.84
N ILE A 44 -13.44 11.64 -7.54
CA ILE A 44 -13.18 10.53 -6.60
C ILE A 44 -14.42 9.64 -6.47
N ALA A 45 -15.61 10.22 -6.36
CA ALA A 45 -16.86 9.45 -6.26
C ALA A 45 -17.12 8.63 -7.52
N LEU A 46 -16.97 9.22 -8.70
CA LEU A 46 -17.11 8.51 -9.99
C LEU A 46 -16.07 7.41 -10.15
N PHE A 47 -14.82 7.67 -9.75
CA PHE A 47 -13.77 6.67 -9.78
C PHE A 47 -14.13 5.45 -8.92
N ASN A 48 -14.55 5.66 -7.68
CA ASN A 48 -14.91 4.58 -6.77
C ASN A 48 -16.17 3.83 -7.19
N ILE A 49 -17.19 4.52 -7.71
CA ILE A 49 -18.48 3.91 -8.04
C ILE A 49 -18.44 3.20 -9.40
N ALA A 50 -17.74 3.74 -10.38
CA ALA A 50 -17.75 3.24 -11.75
C ALA A 50 -16.47 2.48 -12.13
N ILE A 51 -15.30 3.04 -11.87
CA ILE A 51 -14.03 2.51 -12.38
C ILE A 51 -13.54 1.35 -11.52
N VAL A 52 -13.56 1.48 -10.18
CA VAL A 52 -13.09 0.42 -9.28
C VAL A 52 -13.89 -0.89 -9.44
N PRO A 53 -15.23 -0.88 -9.49
CA PRO A 53 -15.99 -2.10 -9.74
C PRO A 53 -15.74 -2.70 -11.12
N LEU A 54 -15.63 -1.87 -12.17
CA LEU A 54 -15.30 -2.34 -13.54
C LEU A 54 -13.91 -2.99 -13.59
N PHE A 55 -12.94 -2.41 -12.91
CA PHE A 55 -11.59 -2.98 -12.81
C PHE A 55 -11.60 -4.32 -12.05
N ASN A 56 -12.33 -4.41 -10.96
CA ASN A 56 -12.47 -5.64 -10.18
C ASN A 56 -13.23 -6.75 -10.92
N LEU A 57 -14.14 -6.38 -11.84
CA LEU A 57 -14.86 -7.34 -12.70
C LEU A 57 -14.02 -7.78 -13.89
N SER A 58 -13.22 -6.89 -14.47
CA SER A 58 -12.45 -7.10 -15.69
C SER A 58 -11.08 -7.73 -15.44
N SER A 59 -10.51 -7.51 -14.28
CA SER A 59 -9.20 -8.07 -13.89
C SER A 59 -9.42 -9.20 -12.89
N ASN A 60 -8.61 -10.26 -12.97
CA ASN A 60 -8.59 -11.36 -12.01
C ASN A 60 -8.03 -10.89 -10.63
N VAL A 61 -8.28 -9.62 -10.23
CA VAL A 61 -7.74 -9.02 -8.99
C VAL A 61 -8.09 -9.87 -7.78
N LYS A 62 -9.32 -10.36 -7.70
CA LYS A 62 -9.73 -11.24 -6.60
C LYS A 62 -8.97 -12.56 -6.58
N GLN A 63 -8.73 -13.11 -7.77
CA GLN A 63 -7.96 -14.34 -7.89
C GLN A 63 -6.51 -14.11 -7.51
N VAL A 64 -5.88 -13.06 -8.05
CA VAL A 64 -4.49 -12.67 -7.69
C VAL A 64 -4.37 -12.39 -6.20
N GLN A 65 -5.37 -11.73 -5.60
CA GLN A 65 -5.39 -11.48 -4.16
C GLN A 65 -5.48 -12.79 -3.35
N ASN A 66 -6.32 -13.72 -3.77
CA ASN A 66 -6.43 -15.02 -3.13
C ASN A 66 -5.14 -15.83 -3.28
N ASP A 67 -4.55 -15.82 -4.48
CA ASP A 67 -3.28 -16.51 -4.74
C ASP A 67 -2.15 -15.91 -3.90
N LEU A 68 -2.10 -14.57 -3.78
CA LEU A 68 -1.14 -13.89 -2.91
C LEU A 68 -1.35 -14.24 -1.43
N ASN A 69 -2.59 -14.22 -0.96
CA ASN A 69 -2.93 -14.61 0.42
C ASN A 69 -2.51 -16.06 0.69
N GLN A 70 -2.75 -16.96 -0.26
CA GLN A 70 -2.34 -18.35 -0.15
C GLN A 70 -0.81 -18.48 -0.09
N LEU A 71 -0.08 -17.77 -0.95
CA LEU A 71 1.39 -17.75 -0.92
C LEU A 71 1.94 -17.25 0.41
N MET A 72 1.31 -16.22 0.99
CA MET A 72 1.71 -15.71 2.31
C MET A 72 1.52 -16.76 3.41
N LEU A 73 0.42 -17.51 3.40
CA LEU A 73 0.18 -18.61 4.34
C LEU A 73 1.15 -19.78 4.10
N ASP A 74 1.31 -20.18 2.84
CA ASP A 74 2.19 -21.30 2.46
C ASP A 74 3.66 -21.01 2.76
N SER A 75 4.06 -19.72 2.78
CA SER A 75 5.41 -19.30 3.15
C SER A 75 5.77 -19.62 4.61
N HIS A 76 4.78 -19.82 5.46
CA HIS A 76 4.91 -19.97 6.91
C HIS A 76 5.53 -18.74 7.63
N LEU A 77 5.78 -17.65 6.91
CA LEU A 77 6.29 -16.40 7.51
C LEU A 77 5.18 -15.55 8.13
N TYR A 78 3.92 -15.82 7.78
CA TYR A 78 2.78 -15.04 8.23
C TYR A 78 1.65 -15.93 8.71
N ASN A 79 0.90 -15.45 9.69
CA ASN A 79 -0.38 -16.01 10.12
C ASN A 79 -1.50 -15.05 9.76
N TRP A 80 -2.67 -15.60 9.41
CA TRP A 80 -3.87 -14.78 9.26
C TRP A 80 -4.51 -14.55 10.63
N ASN A 81 -4.68 -13.28 11.01
CA ASN A 81 -5.40 -12.91 12.22
C ASN A 81 -6.87 -12.64 11.90
N GLU A 82 -7.76 -13.44 12.47
CA GLU A 82 -9.22 -13.33 12.26
C GLU A 82 -9.83 -12.06 12.88
N GLU A 83 -9.23 -11.52 13.92
CA GLU A 83 -9.74 -10.32 14.60
C GLU A 83 -9.36 -9.06 13.83
N SER A 84 -8.11 -8.91 13.47
CA SER A 84 -7.61 -7.75 12.71
C SER A 84 -7.89 -7.83 11.21
N LYS A 85 -8.28 -9.03 10.70
CA LYS A 85 -8.44 -9.31 9.25
C LYS A 85 -7.18 -8.96 8.44
N ALA A 86 -6.02 -9.25 9.01
CA ALA A 86 -4.72 -8.93 8.44
C ALA A 86 -3.73 -10.08 8.62
N PHE A 87 -2.70 -10.10 7.78
CA PHE A 87 -1.55 -10.96 7.99
C PHE A 87 -0.66 -10.36 9.07
N GLU A 88 -0.27 -11.18 10.00
CA GLU A 88 0.66 -10.84 11.08
C GLU A 88 1.85 -11.79 11.02
N LEU A 89 2.97 -11.34 11.54
CA LEU A 89 4.15 -12.20 11.66
C LEU A 89 3.86 -13.38 12.59
N VAL A 90 4.52 -14.50 12.38
CA VAL A 90 4.39 -15.65 13.28
C VAL A 90 4.87 -15.31 14.69
N ASP A 91 4.52 -16.14 15.66
CA ASP A 91 4.98 -15.96 17.04
C ASP A 91 6.51 -16.01 17.14
N GLU A 92 7.06 -15.22 18.06
CA GLU A 92 8.53 -15.14 18.25
C GLU A 92 9.19 -16.51 18.49
N SER A 93 8.49 -17.44 19.15
CA SER A 93 8.98 -18.81 19.37
C SER A 93 9.12 -19.63 18.08
N LYS A 94 8.56 -19.18 16.97
CA LYS A 94 8.56 -19.87 15.68
C LYS A 94 9.44 -19.20 14.63
N TYR A 95 10.10 -18.10 14.95
CA TYR A 95 10.88 -17.34 13.97
C TYR A 95 11.90 -18.18 13.21
N ILE A 96 12.70 -18.96 13.90
CA ILE A 96 13.73 -19.79 13.26
C ILE A 96 13.13 -20.95 12.48
N GLU A 97 12.09 -21.60 13.00
CA GLU A 97 11.39 -22.67 12.32
C GLU A 97 10.77 -22.18 10.99
N SER A 98 10.06 -21.06 11.03
CA SER A 98 9.42 -20.44 9.87
C SER A 98 10.45 -19.97 8.84
N ALA A 99 11.52 -19.31 9.28
CA ALA A 99 12.60 -18.88 8.40
C ALA A 99 13.31 -20.07 7.73
N THR A 100 13.53 -21.16 8.46
CA THR A 100 14.11 -22.40 7.92
C THR A 100 13.20 -22.99 6.86
N TYR A 101 11.92 -23.15 7.18
CA TYR A 101 10.93 -23.67 6.23
C TYR A 101 10.90 -22.85 4.94
N TYR A 102 10.86 -21.54 5.05
CA TYR A 102 10.82 -20.66 3.89
C TYR A 102 12.08 -20.82 3.01
N VAL A 103 13.25 -20.77 3.60
CA VAL A 103 14.51 -20.90 2.85
C VAL A 103 14.60 -22.26 2.16
N GLU A 104 14.23 -23.35 2.84
CA GLU A 104 14.34 -24.71 2.32
C GLU A 104 13.31 -25.03 1.24
N ASN A 105 12.13 -24.41 1.26
CA ASN A 105 11.06 -24.72 0.31
C ASN A 105 10.92 -23.71 -0.83
N TYR A 106 11.27 -22.45 -0.61
CA TYR A 106 11.06 -21.39 -1.60
C TYR A 106 12.35 -20.82 -2.20
N CYS A 107 13.50 -20.99 -1.51
CA CYS A 107 14.77 -20.41 -1.96
C CYS A 107 15.74 -21.41 -2.58
N ILE A 108 15.45 -22.69 -2.54
CA ILE A 108 16.32 -23.75 -3.11
C ILE A 108 16.36 -23.67 -4.62
N ASP A 109 15.23 -23.37 -5.26
CA ASP A 109 15.15 -23.40 -6.72
C ASP A 109 15.74 -22.12 -7.33
N ALA A 110 16.92 -22.26 -7.90
CA ALA A 110 17.68 -21.16 -8.50
C ALA A 110 16.98 -20.50 -9.70
N THR A 111 15.84 -21.03 -10.15
CA THR A 111 15.04 -20.49 -11.26
C THR A 111 14.11 -19.35 -10.82
N ASN A 112 13.80 -19.21 -9.54
CA ASN A 112 13.02 -18.10 -9.02
C ASN A 112 13.85 -16.82 -8.99
N GLU A 113 13.71 -15.99 -10.02
CA GLU A 113 14.40 -14.69 -10.15
C GLU A 113 13.88 -13.62 -9.18
N GLY A 114 12.96 -13.95 -8.27
CA GLY A 114 12.26 -13.01 -7.41
C GLY A 114 12.83 -12.87 -6.01
N ALA A 115 12.09 -13.40 -5.05
CA ALA A 115 12.25 -13.14 -3.62
C ALA A 115 13.58 -13.64 -3.01
N CYS A 116 14.24 -14.63 -3.61
CA CYS A 116 15.44 -15.26 -3.05
C CYS A 116 16.74 -14.98 -3.82
N SER A 117 16.78 -13.96 -4.66
CA SER A 117 17.94 -13.67 -5.50
C SER A 117 19.24 -13.43 -4.71
N ALA A 118 19.13 -12.81 -3.53
CA ALA A 118 20.28 -12.53 -2.66
C ALA A 118 20.80 -13.77 -1.92
N ILE A 119 19.95 -14.81 -1.79
CA ILE A 119 20.30 -16.09 -1.15
C ILE A 119 20.43 -17.22 -2.15
N LYS A 120 20.49 -16.89 -3.43
CA LYS A 120 20.62 -17.84 -4.54
C LYS A 120 21.81 -18.79 -4.34
N GLY A 121 21.53 -20.08 -4.43
CA GLY A 121 22.56 -21.12 -4.25
C GLY A 121 22.87 -21.47 -2.79
N LYS A 122 22.14 -20.90 -1.82
CA LYS A 122 22.27 -21.21 -0.40
C LYS A 122 21.08 -22.05 0.04
N ASN A 123 21.33 -23.32 0.26
CA ASN A 123 20.29 -24.33 0.41
C ASN A 123 19.74 -24.47 1.84
N THR A 124 20.30 -23.75 2.81
CA THR A 124 19.89 -23.82 4.22
C THR A 124 19.91 -22.45 4.86
N LEU A 125 19.08 -22.25 5.88
CA LEU A 125 19.09 -21.03 6.69
C LEU A 125 20.48 -20.82 7.32
N ALA A 126 21.14 -21.89 7.74
CA ALA A 126 22.51 -21.86 8.28
C ALA A 126 23.48 -21.16 7.32
N THR A 127 23.49 -21.55 6.06
CA THR A 127 24.35 -20.93 5.04
C THR A 127 23.99 -19.46 4.79
N VAL A 128 22.69 -19.15 4.73
CA VAL A 128 22.21 -17.78 4.56
C VAL A 128 22.71 -16.87 5.68
N VAL A 129 22.52 -17.30 6.92
CA VAL A 129 22.86 -16.51 8.12
C VAL A 129 24.39 -16.39 8.28
N TYR A 130 25.11 -17.49 8.09
CA TYR A 130 26.57 -17.52 8.27
C TYR A 130 27.33 -16.68 7.22
N GLU A 131 26.78 -16.59 6.00
CA GLU A 131 27.39 -15.82 4.91
C GLU A 131 26.83 -14.42 4.76
N TYR A 132 25.80 -14.05 5.55
CA TYR A 132 25.20 -12.73 5.43
C TYR A 132 26.18 -11.62 5.82
N LYS A 133 26.29 -10.63 4.93
CA LYS A 133 27.10 -9.44 5.15
C LYS A 133 26.22 -8.19 5.03
N ASN A 134 26.50 -7.20 5.86
CA ASN A 134 25.85 -5.89 5.74
C ASN A 134 26.44 -5.08 4.57
N SER A 135 25.93 -3.87 4.38
CA SER A 135 26.39 -2.92 3.35
C SER A 135 27.89 -2.52 3.48
N SER A 136 28.51 -2.79 4.61
CA SER A 136 29.94 -2.56 4.88
C SER A 136 30.80 -3.80 4.70
N ASP A 137 30.27 -4.85 4.05
CA ASP A 137 30.93 -6.16 3.80
C ASP A 137 31.34 -6.90 5.09
N LYS A 138 30.62 -6.64 6.18
CA LYS A 138 30.86 -7.24 7.49
C LYS A 138 29.86 -8.37 7.75
N TYR A 139 30.36 -9.55 8.17
CA TYR A 139 29.49 -10.64 8.65
C TYR A 139 28.77 -10.22 9.93
N ILE A 140 27.44 -10.40 9.97
CA ILE A 140 26.60 -9.90 11.08
C ILE A 140 26.33 -10.98 12.10
N PHE A 141 26.17 -12.24 11.67
CA PHE A 141 25.69 -13.31 12.53
C PHE A 141 26.76 -14.31 12.97
N ARG A 142 27.98 -14.24 12.44
CA ARG A 142 29.06 -15.18 12.79
C ARG A 142 29.49 -15.17 14.25
N ASP A 143 29.25 -14.06 14.95
CA ASP A 143 29.52 -13.97 16.38
C ASP A 143 28.43 -14.64 17.23
N PHE A 144 27.31 -15.02 16.62
CA PHE A 144 26.15 -15.59 17.29
C PHE A 144 25.82 -17.01 16.85
N TYR A 145 26.24 -17.42 15.64
CA TYR A 145 26.00 -18.75 15.08
C TYR A 145 27.29 -19.34 14.51
N ASN A 146 27.53 -20.61 14.79
CA ASN A 146 28.60 -21.36 14.13
C ASN A 146 28.15 -21.89 12.74
N GLU A 147 29.05 -22.60 12.05
CA GLU A 147 28.81 -23.17 10.71
C GLU A 147 27.67 -24.20 10.69
N ASN A 148 27.36 -24.81 11.82
CA ASN A 148 26.28 -25.79 11.99
C ASN A 148 24.94 -25.11 12.39
N PHE A 149 24.90 -23.78 12.41
CA PHE A 149 23.73 -23.01 12.84
C PHE A 149 23.35 -23.25 14.30
N GLU A 150 24.32 -23.57 15.15
CA GLU A 150 24.13 -23.61 16.58
C GLU A 150 24.39 -22.21 17.16
N TYR A 151 23.50 -21.75 18.02
CA TYR A 151 23.67 -20.46 18.67
C TYR A 151 24.80 -20.52 19.72
N ILE A 152 25.80 -19.67 19.55
CA ILE A 152 27.01 -19.60 20.41
C ILE A 152 27.13 -18.26 21.14
N GLY A 153 26.16 -17.35 20.97
CA GLY A 153 26.15 -16.04 21.59
C GLY A 153 25.66 -16.07 23.04
N ASP A 154 25.42 -14.88 23.57
CA ASP A 154 24.84 -14.68 24.90
C ASP A 154 23.35 -15.09 24.90
N ALA A 155 22.95 -15.99 25.80
CA ALA A 155 21.59 -16.51 25.90
C ALA A 155 20.52 -15.41 26.10
N GLU A 156 20.88 -14.30 26.75
CA GLU A 156 19.95 -13.18 26.93
C GLU A 156 19.61 -12.46 25.62
N LYS A 157 20.51 -12.54 24.63
CA LYS A 157 20.35 -11.91 23.30
C LYS A 157 19.77 -12.84 22.26
N GLN A 158 19.64 -14.11 22.55
CA GLN A 158 19.25 -15.11 21.57
C GLN A 158 17.95 -14.74 20.85
N LYS A 159 16.90 -14.39 21.58
CA LYS A 159 15.61 -14.03 20.99
C LYS A 159 15.68 -12.81 20.04
N GLU A 160 16.47 -11.82 20.41
CA GLU A 160 16.64 -10.64 19.57
C GLU A 160 17.41 -10.97 18.29
N ILE A 161 18.40 -11.84 18.36
CA ILE A 161 19.16 -12.31 17.19
C ILE A 161 18.29 -13.21 16.31
N GLU A 162 17.51 -14.12 16.87
CA GLU A 162 16.54 -14.94 16.14
C GLU A 162 15.52 -14.08 15.38
N LYS A 163 15.05 -13.02 16.01
CA LYS A 163 14.17 -12.03 15.38
C LYS A 163 14.86 -11.32 14.20
N GLN A 164 16.11 -10.94 14.35
CA GLN A 164 16.87 -10.33 13.24
C GLN A 164 17.08 -11.31 12.08
N VAL A 165 17.35 -12.58 12.35
CA VAL A 165 17.44 -13.65 11.34
C VAL A 165 16.11 -13.80 10.60
N TYR A 166 15.02 -13.85 11.34
CA TYR A 166 13.68 -13.96 10.74
C TYR A 166 13.36 -12.76 9.85
N TYR A 167 13.60 -11.53 10.33
CA TYR A 167 13.40 -10.33 9.51
C TYR A 167 14.32 -10.27 8.29
N LEU A 168 15.54 -10.82 8.40
CA LEU A 168 16.40 -10.97 7.24
C LEU A 168 15.70 -11.78 6.13
N VAL A 169 15.10 -12.90 6.49
CA VAL A 169 14.39 -13.77 5.54
C VAL A 169 13.11 -13.10 5.01
N CYS A 170 12.34 -12.41 5.84
CA CYS A 170 11.12 -11.70 5.42
C CYS A 170 11.38 -10.55 4.43
N ASN A 171 12.60 -10.01 4.39
CA ASN A 171 12.96 -8.89 3.52
C ASN A 171 13.56 -9.34 2.18
N TYR A 172 13.66 -10.64 1.93
CA TYR A 172 14.08 -11.23 0.67
C TYR A 172 12.89 -11.73 -0.13
#